data_037737238ecb5eb57fda29be74f3beea
#
_entry.id   037737238ecb5eb57fda29be74f3beea
#
_cell.length_a   1.000
_cell.length_b   1.000
_cell.length_c   1.000
_cell.angle_alpha   90.00
_cell.angle_beta   90.00
_cell.angle_gamma   90.00
#
_symmetry.space_group_name_H-M   'P 1'
#
loop_
_entity.id
_entity.type
_entity.pdbx_description
1 polymer ?
#
loop_
_entity_poly.entity_id
_entity_poly.type
_entity_poly.pdbx_seq_one_letter_code
_entity_poly.pdbx_strand_id
1 'polypeptide(L)'
;AVQVHWSEELTLEPGGGNPTFLPTVLTEADYFINVGTLKGHDLAGVTICAKNNFGSLNADRSDLNLVNYKNAPKAAGIHPYIAVHDFNIGSAEWESFMRDMGSYNALVDLMGHEHLGGKTLLFIADALYPKRRQNYDKNDTFKWEMAPFNGDWASSIFLSQDEVAIESVGLDFLRTEPTQFNVNGNVDNYLHEASMAHDPPSGHVYAPNGDGVQLTSLGTHEHWNNAIDKQYSRNLGENYGIELVTPDMVTAVEEESAQALPRSLALRNYPNPFNASTVLSFQLPTDGQVRLEIYNSLGQRIALLLDDHLASGSYEFKWNGRNLQGRDSSSGVYFARLTTAGGLTTRKILLAR
;
A
#
# COMPACT_ATOMS: atom_id res chain seq x y z
N ALA A 1 -14.40 6.28 20.71
CA ALA A 1 -14.62 5.88 19.31
C ALA A 1 -14.75 7.15 18.46
N VAL A 2 -14.21 7.13 17.28
CA VAL A 2 -14.30 8.21 16.28
C VAL A 2 -15.31 7.80 15.21
N GLN A 3 -16.20 8.70 14.86
CA GLN A 3 -17.19 8.47 13.82
C GLN A 3 -16.53 8.58 12.44
N VAL A 4 -16.86 7.66 11.54
CA VAL A 4 -16.52 7.78 10.12
C VAL A 4 -17.56 8.67 9.46
N HIS A 5 -17.12 9.70 8.75
CA HIS A 5 -17.96 10.57 7.95
C HIS A 5 -17.90 10.12 6.49
N TRP A 6 -19.02 9.65 5.98
CA TRP A 6 -19.10 9.21 4.60
C TRP A 6 -19.30 10.41 3.66
N SER A 7 -18.57 10.45 2.58
CA SER A 7 -18.62 11.55 1.61
C SER A 7 -19.86 11.51 0.70
N GLU A 8 -20.61 10.42 0.74
CA GLU A 8 -21.95 10.31 0.14
C GLU A 8 -22.95 9.94 1.24
N GLU A 9 -24.17 10.49 1.19
CA GLU A 9 -25.23 10.08 2.10
C GLU A 9 -25.60 8.61 1.85
N LEU A 10 -25.38 7.76 2.87
CA LEU A 10 -25.72 6.35 2.79
C LEU A 10 -27.22 6.16 3.01
N THR A 11 -28.00 6.30 1.95
CA THR A 11 -29.48 6.30 2.00
C THR A 11 -30.10 4.92 2.26
N LEU A 12 -29.28 3.86 2.27
CA LEU A 12 -29.75 2.48 2.41
C LEU A 12 -29.93 2.02 3.85
N GLU A 13 -29.59 2.85 4.81
CA GLU A 13 -29.80 2.54 6.22
C GLU A 13 -31.23 2.88 6.68
N PRO A 14 -31.97 1.95 7.29
CA PRO A 14 -33.29 2.24 7.83
C PRO A 14 -33.17 3.27 8.97
N GLY A 15 -33.67 4.47 8.77
CA GLY A 15 -33.74 5.50 9.81
C GLY A 15 -32.67 6.59 9.76
N GLY A 16 -31.99 6.78 8.65
CA GLY A 16 -31.05 7.90 8.47
C GLY A 16 -29.68 7.65 9.03
N GLY A 17 -29.13 6.46 8.75
CA GLY A 17 -27.74 6.11 8.99
C GLY A 17 -27.37 5.91 10.47
N ASN A 18 -27.22 4.66 10.88
CA ASN A 18 -26.52 4.40 12.14
C ASN A 18 -25.07 4.88 11.98
N PRO A 19 -24.57 5.76 12.85
CA PRO A 19 -23.22 6.26 12.73
C PRO A 19 -22.23 5.11 12.81
N THR A 20 -21.33 5.01 11.83
CA THR A 20 -20.25 4.02 11.80
C THR A 20 -19.08 4.56 12.62
N PHE A 21 -18.54 3.74 13.50
CA PHE A 21 -17.43 4.15 14.38
C PHE A 21 -16.21 3.26 14.19
N LEU A 22 -15.05 3.86 14.43
CA LEU A 22 -13.80 3.13 14.57
C LEU A 22 -13.58 2.73 16.03
N PRO A 23 -13.10 1.50 16.30
CA PRO A 23 -12.69 1.07 17.64
C PRO A 23 -11.57 1.95 18.20
N THR A 24 -11.59 2.18 19.52
CA THR A 24 -10.59 3.01 20.22
C THR A 24 -9.16 2.50 20.04
N VAL A 25 -8.96 1.18 19.92
CA VAL A 25 -7.66 0.60 19.67
C VAL A 25 -7.03 1.10 18.34
N LEU A 26 -7.85 1.43 17.34
CA LEU A 26 -7.37 2.03 16.09
C LEU A 26 -7.14 3.52 16.23
N THR A 27 -8.03 4.23 16.94
CA THR A 27 -7.95 5.70 17.06
C THR A 27 -6.83 6.15 17.99
N GLU A 28 -6.49 5.35 19.00
CA GLU A 28 -5.43 5.63 19.97
C GLU A 28 -4.04 5.13 19.53
N ALA A 29 -3.96 4.27 18.54
CA ALA A 29 -2.68 3.82 18.01
C ALA A 29 -1.96 4.96 17.30
N ASP A 30 -0.66 5.11 17.52
CA ASP A 30 0.17 6.10 16.82
C ASP A 30 0.36 5.76 15.36
N TYR A 31 0.46 4.46 15.04
CA TYR A 31 0.71 3.94 13.68
C TYR A 31 -0.11 2.71 13.41
N PHE A 32 -0.34 2.47 12.13
CA PHE A 32 -1.05 1.31 11.65
C PHE A 32 -0.21 0.55 10.61
N ILE A 33 -0.28 -0.77 10.64
CA ILE A 33 0.21 -1.65 9.57
C ILE A 33 -0.99 -2.41 9.05
N ASN A 34 -1.33 -2.20 7.79
CA ASN A 34 -2.47 -2.85 7.17
C ASN A 34 -2.00 -4.13 6.48
N VAL A 35 -2.51 -5.28 6.94
CA VAL A 35 -2.17 -6.61 6.38
C VAL A 35 -3.42 -7.20 5.75
N GLY A 36 -3.56 -7.04 4.45
CA GLY A 36 -4.65 -7.60 3.66
C GLY A 36 -4.26 -8.92 2.99
N THR A 37 -5.22 -9.79 2.75
CA THR A 37 -5.01 -10.98 1.93
C THR A 37 -5.33 -10.66 0.48
N LEU A 38 -4.43 -11.02 -0.44
CA LEU A 38 -4.66 -10.86 -1.88
C LEU A 38 -5.63 -11.92 -2.38
N LYS A 39 -6.85 -11.52 -2.69
CA LYS A 39 -7.91 -12.43 -3.17
C LYS A 39 -9.01 -11.71 -3.92
N GLY A 40 -9.76 -12.45 -4.72
CA GLY A 40 -11.02 -11.97 -5.29
C GLY A 40 -12.10 -11.74 -4.22
N HIS A 41 -13.10 -10.97 -4.58
CA HIS A 41 -14.28 -10.70 -3.75
C HIS A 41 -15.53 -10.60 -4.62
N ASP A 42 -16.56 -11.36 -4.27
CA ASP A 42 -17.77 -11.48 -5.09
C ASP A 42 -18.52 -10.15 -5.30
N LEU A 43 -18.49 -9.24 -4.35
CA LEU A 43 -19.12 -7.93 -4.48
C LEU A 43 -18.13 -6.82 -4.88
N ALA A 44 -17.04 -6.70 -4.17
CA ALA A 44 -16.06 -5.61 -4.34
C ALA A 44 -15.00 -5.90 -5.41
N GLY A 45 -15.06 -7.07 -6.06
CA GLY A 45 -14.08 -7.53 -7.04
C GLY A 45 -12.81 -8.06 -6.40
N VAL A 46 -12.20 -7.32 -5.48
CA VAL A 46 -10.97 -7.73 -4.78
C VAL A 46 -11.06 -7.50 -3.28
N THR A 47 -10.21 -8.20 -2.55
CA THR A 47 -9.83 -7.88 -1.16
C THR A 47 -8.32 -7.77 -1.12
N ILE A 48 -7.86 -6.61 -0.71
CA ILE A 48 -6.46 -6.31 -0.44
C ILE A 48 -6.46 -5.39 0.80
N CYS A 49 -5.69 -4.32 0.86
CA CYS A 49 -5.58 -3.44 2.00
C CYS A 49 -6.80 -2.49 2.16
N ALA A 50 -7.29 -1.90 1.07
CA ALA A 50 -8.47 -1.01 1.09
C ALA A 50 -9.71 -1.72 1.65
N LYS A 51 -10.00 -2.92 1.16
CA LYS A 51 -11.11 -3.74 1.66
C LYS A 51 -10.85 -4.27 3.08
N ASN A 52 -9.60 -4.40 3.50
CA ASN A 52 -9.25 -4.77 4.87
C ASN A 52 -9.62 -3.66 5.86
N ASN A 53 -9.47 -2.39 5.49
CA ASN A 53 -9.93 -1.24 6.28
C ASN A 53 -11.43 -1.33 6.61
N PHE A 54 -12.25 -1.84 5.69
CA PHE A 54 -13.66 -2.08 5.92
C PHE A 54 -13.93 -3.04 7.10
N GLY A 55 -13.07 -4.04 7.30
CA GLY A 55 -13.17 -4.97 8.43
C GLY A 55 -12.88 -4.34 9.79
N SER A 56 -12.32 -3.14 9.81
CA SER A 56 -11.99 -2.37 11.02
C SER A 56 -13.18 -1.58 11.58
N LEU A 57 -14.27 -1.49 10.82
CA LEU A 57 -15.45 -0.73 11.22
C LEU A 57 -16.24 -1.48 12.30
N ASN A 58 -16.66 -0.75 13.33
CA ASN A 58 -17.65 -1.23 14.27
C ASN A 58 -19.04 -0.90 13.70
N ALA A 59 -19.53 -1.76 12.82
CA ALA A 59 -20.93 -1.74 12.46
C ALA A 59 -21.72 -2.31 13.66
N ASP A 60 -22.74 -1.61 14.10
CA ASP A 60 -23.67 -2.17 15.09
C ASP A 60 -24.29 -3.44 14.49
N ARG A 61 -23.85 -4.59 15.02
CA ARG A 61 -24.26 -5.92 14.52
C ARG A 61 -25.70 -6.25 14.83
N SER A 62 -26.40 -5.46 15.64
CA SER A 62 -27.80 -5.69 15.98
C SER A 62 -28.70 -5.61 14.74
N ASP A 63 -28.32 -4.81 13.73
CA ASP A 63 -29.05 -4.65 12.50
C ASP A 63 -28.47 -5.47 11.33
N LEU A 64 -27.26 -6.02 11.49
CA LEU A 64 -26.66 -6.96 10.57
C LEU A 64 -27.27 -8.36 10.77
N ASN A 65 -28.52 -8.52 10.40
CA ASN A 65 -29.13 -9.83 10.26
C ASN A 65 -28.49 -10.51 9.03
N LEU A 66 -27.23 -10.91 9.17
CA LEU A 66 -26.42 -11.58 8.14
C LEU A 66 -27.06 -12.85 7.58
N VAL A 67 -28.11 -13.34 8.22
CA VAL A 67 -28.86 -14.52 7.82
C VAL A 67 -29.76 -14.25 6.59
N ASN A 68 -30.06 -13.00 6.26
CA ASN A 68 -30.98 -12.62 5.19
C ASN A 68 -30.35 -11.79 4.06
N TYR A 69 -29.10 -12.05 3.69
CA TYR A 69 -28.47 -11.48 2.48
C TYR A 69 -29.32 -11.66 1.21
N LYS A 70 -30.22 -12.63 1.20
CA LYS A 70 -31.08 -12.90 0.05
C LYS A 70 -32.33 -12.02 -0.05
N ASN A 71 -32.72 -11.31 1.01
CA ASN A 71 -34.03 -10.67 1.07
C ASN A 71 -34.05 -9.20 1.51
N ALA A 72 -32.90 -8.57 1.77
CA ALA A 72 -32.91 -7.18 2.21
C ALA A 72 -31.67 -6.42 1.77
N PRO A 73 -31.77 -5.58 0.73
CA PRO A 73 -30.76 -4.56 0.41
C PRO A 73 -30.44 -3.66 1.61
N LYS A 74 -31.41 -3.48 2.48
CA LYS A 74 -31.35 -2.64 3.69
C LYS A 74 -30.44 -3.15 4.80
N ALA A 75 -30.04 -4.44 4.78
CA ALA A 75 -29.19 -5.04 5.82
C ALA A 75 -27.72 -5.13 5.42
N ALA A 76 -27.34 -4.66 4.23
CA ALA A 76 -25.99 -4.82 3.70
C ALA A 76 -25.02 -3.71 4.16
N GLY A 77 -25.47 -2.71 4.92
CA GLY A 77 -24.63 -1.60 5.38
C GLY A 77 -23.95 -0.88 4.20
N ILE A 78 -22.66 -0.67 4.28
CA ILE A 78 -21.87 0.02 3.24
C ILE A 78 -21.48 -0.88 2.06
N HIS A 79 -21.83 -2.17 2.05
CA HIS A 79 -21.51 -3.07 0.92
C HIS A 79 -22.01 -2.56 -0.44
N PRO A 80 -23.23 -1.98 -0.57
CA PRO A 80 -23.68 -1.43 -1.84
C PRO A 80 -22.78 -0.32 -2.39
N TYR A 81 -22.10 0.41 -1.51
CA TYR A 81 -21.24 1.54 -1.89
C TYR A 81 -19.82 1.12 -2.28
N ILE A 82 -19.53 -0.18 -2.25
CA ILE A 82 -18.28 -0.79 -2.71
C ILE A 82 -18.53 -1.91 -3.73
N ALA A 83 -19.79 -2.21 -4.05
CA ALA A 83 -20.15 -3.30 -4.95
C ALA A 83 -19.86 -2.89 -6.40
N VAL A 84 -19.09 -3.70 -7.11
CA VAL A 84 -18.74 -3.53 -8.52
C VAL A 84 -19.21 -4.70 -9.39
N HIS A 85 -19.77 -5.73 -8.77
CA HIS A 85 -20.33 -6.91 -9.43
C HIS A 85 -21.71 -7.26 -8.89
N ASP A 86 -22.61 -7.64 -9.80
CA ASP A 86 -23.78 -8.45 -9.47
C ASP A 86 -23.36 -9.92 -9.44
N PHE A 87 -22.86 -10.35 -8.31
CA PHE A 87 -22.50 -11.75 -8.17
C PHE A 87 -23.67 -12.57 -7.66
N ASN A 88 -24.60 -12.94 -8.56
CA ASN A 88 -25.62 -13.98 -8.36
C ASN A 88 -26.44 -13.86 -7.05
N ILE A 89 -26.60 -12.66 -6.52
CA ILE A 89 -27.51 -12.43 -5.40
C ILE A 89 -28.96 -12.43 -5.90
N GLY A 90 -29.13 -12.47 -7.24
CA GLY A 90 -30.36 -12.88 -7.91
C GLY A 90 -31.54 -11.95 -7.68
N SER A 91 -31.32 -10.68 -7.38
CA SER A 91 -32.38 -9.69 -7.34
C SER A 91 -31.99 -8.45 -8.13
N ALA A 92 -32.89 -7.98 -8.99
CA ALA A 92 -32.76 -6.72 -9.72
C ALA A 92 -32.50 -5.49 -8.80
N GLU A 93 -32.69 -5.63 -7.50
CA GLU A 93 -32.41 -4.59 -6.51
C GLU A 93 -30.91 -4.37 -6.31
N TRP A 94 -30.06 -5.39 -6.44
CA TRP A 94 -28.62 -5.25 -6.30
C TRP A 94 -27.95 -4.66 -7.54
N GLU A 95 -28.49 -4.90 -8.73
CA GLU A 95 -27.99 -4.29 -9.97
C GLU A 95 -28.02 -2.77 -9.89
N SER A 96 -28.99 -2.19 -9.16
CA SER A 96 -29.11 -0.74 -8.98
C SER A 96 -28.05 -0.13 -8.05
N PHE A 97 -27.26 -0.95 -7.35
CA PHE A 97 -26.20 -0.50 -6.43
C PHE A 97 -24.79 -0.72 -6.95
N MET A 98 -24.64 -1.39 -8.09
CA MET A 98 -23.33 -1.57 -8.68
C MET A 98 -22.67 -0.23 -8.98
N ARG A 99 -21.42 -0.10 -8.61
CA ARG A 99 -20.65 1.12 -8.84
C ARG A 99 -20.03 1.08 -10.23
N ASP A 100 -20.49 1.97 -11.08
CA ASP A 100 -19.87 2.21 -12.38
C ASP A 100 -18.54 2.91 -12.24
N MET A 101 -17.73 2.86 -13.29
CA MET A 101 -16.54 3.70 -13.38
C MET A 101 -16.93 5.17 -13.24
N GLY A 102 -16.20 5.91 -12.41
CA GLY A 102 -16.50 7.32 -12.12
C GLY A 102 -17.71 7.52 -11.22
N SER A 103 -17.99 6.57 -10.33
CA SER A 103 -18.97 6.75 -9.26
C SER A 103 -18.30 6.68 -7.89
N TYR A 104 -18.90 7.34 -6.90
CA TYR A 104 -18.44 7.30 -5.51
C TYR A 104 -18.18 5.86 -5.03
N ASN A 105 -17.11 5.68 -4.27
CA ASN A 105 -16.78 4.41 -3.65
C ASN A 105 -16.34 4.61 -2.18
N ALA A 106 -17.03 3.97 -1.25
CA ALA A 106 -16.76 4.12 0.19
C ALA A 106 -15.39 3.61 0.63
N LEU A 107 -14.70 2.80 -0.18
CA LEU A 107 -13.31 2.41 0.13
C LEU A 107 -12.37 3.63 0.12
N VAL A 108 -12.64 4.63 -0.71
CA VAL A 108 -11.82 5.85 -0.79
C VAL A 108 -11.87 6.64 0.52
N ASP A 109 -13.05 6.75 1.13
CA ASP A 109 -13.19 7.35 2.45
C ASP A 109 -12.35 6.60 3.51
N LEU A 110 -12.34 5.28 3.48
CA LEU A 110 -11.57 4.47 4.42
C LEU A 110 -10.06 4.57 4.17
N MET A 111 -9.63 4.62 2.91
CA MET A 111 -8.24 4.83 2.53
C MET A 111 -7.72 6.20 2.96
N GLY A 112 -8.57 7.23 2.88
CA GLY A 112 -8.22 8.60 3.25
C GLY A 112 -8.45 8.96 4.71
N HIS A 113 -9.16 8.13 5.49
CA HIS A 113 -9.48 8.44 6.88
C HIS A 113 -8.22 8.52 7.76
N GLU A 114 -8.09 9.59 8.55
CA GLU A 114 -6.89 9.88 9.36
C GLU A 114 -6.51 8.75 10.34
N HIS A 115 -7.48 7.98 10.82
CA HIS A 115 -7.26 6.86 11.74
C HIS A 115 -7.12 5.49 11.06
N LEU A 116 -7.19 5.42 9.74
CA LEU A 116 -7.01 4.20 8.93
C LEU A 116 -5.86 4.39 7.93
N GLY A 117 -6.16 4.54 6.65
CA GLY A 117 -5.13 4.71 5.61
C GLY A 117 -4.22 5.90 5.88
N GLY A 118 -4.77 7.02 6.38
CA GLY A 118 -4.01 8.25 6.66
C GLY A 118 -2.85 8.09 7.65
N LYS A 119 -2.91 7.13 8.58
CA LYS A 119 -1.80 6.83 9.51
C LYS A 119 -1.12 5.48 9.28
N THR A 120 -1.47 4.79 8.21
CA THR A 120 -0.85 3.53 7.86
C THR A 120 0.58 3.74 7.37
N LEU A 121 1.54 3.12 8.03
CA LEU A 121 2.96 3.22 7.66
C LEU A 121 3.35 2.22 6.57
N LEU A 122 2.69 1.08 6.54
CA LEU A 122 3.03 -0.03 5.66
C LEU A 122 1.76 -0.81 5.30
N PHE A 123 1.58 -1.01 4.03
CA PHE A 123 0.57 -1.88 3.45
C PHE A 123 1.23 -3.18 3.03
N ILE A 124 0.62 -4.29 3.41
CA ILE A 124 1.10 -5.66 3.13
C ILE A 124 -0.03 -6.43 2.49
N ALA A 125 0.19 -6.98 1.30
CA ALA A 125 -0.74 -7.92 0.70
C ALA A 125 -0.15 -9.34 0.75
N ASP A 126 -0.81 -10.20 1.54
CA ASP A 126 -0.45 -11.60 1.68
C ASP A 126 -0.99 -12.40 0.48
N ALA A 127 -0.09 -12.86 -0.36
CA ALA A 127 -0.33 -13.72 -1.51
C ALA A 127 0.36 -15.09 -1.35
N LEU A 128 0.63 -15.54 -0.13
CA LEU A 128 1.22 -16.88 0.09
C LEU A 128 0.31 -17.97 -0.47
N TYR A 129 -0.98 -17.85 -0.15
CA TYR A 129 -2.03 -18.77 -0.60
C TYR A 129 -3.24 -17.98 -1.08
N PRO A 130 -3.19 -17.42 -2.29
CA PRO A 130 -4.27 -16.58 -2.82
C PRO A 130 -5.57 -17.37 -2.94
N LYS A 131 -6.69 -16.64 -2.84
CA LYS A 131 -8.04 -17.21 -2.94
C LYS A 131 -8.84 -16.55 -4.06
N ARG A 132 -9.77 -17.32 -4.63
CA ARG A 132 -10.68 -16.80 -5.65
C ARG A 132 -11.76 -15.89 -5.08
N ARG A 133 -12.16 -16.13 -3.82
CA ARG A 133 -13.30 -15.46 -3.16
C ARG A 133 -13.02 -15.13 -1.71
N GLN A 134 -13.91 -14.33 -1.11
CA GLN A 134 -13.87 -13.95 0.30
C GLN A 134 -14.28 -15.05 1.27
N ASN A 135 -14.83 -16.16 0.80
CA ASN A 135 -15.34 -17.23 1.67
C ASN A 135 -14.21 -17.91 2.49
N TYR A 136 -14.64 -18.69 3.50
CA TYR A 136 -13.73 -19.42 4.38
C TYR A 136 -13.40 -20.82 3.87
N ASP A 137 -13.87 -21.21 2.68
CA ASP A 137 -13.59 -22.53 2.14
C ASP A 137 -12.08 -22.65 1.81
N LYS A 138 -11.44 -23.61 2.46
CA LYS A 138 -10.02 -23.91 2.19
C LYS A 138 -9.78 -24.40 0.76
N ASN A 139 -10.82 -24.90 0.08
CA ASN A 139 -10.73 -25.35 -1.30
C ASN A 139 -10.70 -24.19 -2.32
N ASP A 140 -10.94 -22.93 -1.89
CA ASP A 140 -10.83 -21.76 -2.74
C ASP A 140 -9.39 -21.22 -2.86
N THR A 141 -8.43 -21.80 -2.14
CA THR A 141 -7.02 -21.55 -2.42
C THR A 141 -6.63 -22.25 -3.71
N PHE A 142 -5.82 -21.59 -4.52
CA PHE A 142 -5.44 -22.12 -5.83
C PHE A 142 -4.02 -21.71 -6.21
N LYS A 143 -3.39 -22.57 -7.00
CA LYS A 143 -2.10 -22.29 -7.60
C LYS A 143 -2.30 -21.41 -8.83
N TRP A 144 -1.38 -20.50 -9.05
CA TRP A 144 -1.45 -19.56 -10.15
C TRP A 144 -0.80 -20.13 -11.41
N GLU A 145 -1.53 -20.10 -12.52
CA GLU A 145 -1.06 -20.59 -13.82
C GLU A 145 -0.15 -19.59 -14.53
N MET A 146 -0.34 -18.29 -14.25
CA MET A 146 0.47 -17.24 -14.86
C MET A 146 1.94 -17.31 -14.46
N ALA A 147 2.84 -16.86 -15.34
CA ALA A 147 4.25 -16.65 -15.01
C ALA A 147 4.41 -15.54 -13.93
N PRO A 148 5.35 -15.63 -13.01
CA PRO A 148 6.41 -16.65 -12.87
C PRO A 148 5.99 -17.92 -12.12
N PHE A 149 4.74 -18.04 -11.68
CA PHE A 149 4.28 -19.10 -10.79
C PHE A 149 4.07 -20.44 -11.51
N ASN A 150 3.65 -20.44 -12.77
CA ASN A 150 3.61 -21.59 -13.67
C ASN A 150 2.97 -22.85 -13.07
N GLY A 151 1.82 -22.70 -12.42
CA GLY A 151 1.09 -23.80 -11.78
C GLY A 151 1.55 -24.08 -10.34
N ASP A 152 2.27 -23.18 -9.72
CA ASP A 152 2.64 -23.29 -8.31
C ASP A 152 1.98 -22.18 -7.44
N TRP A 153 2.15 -22.28 -6.14
CA TRP A 153 1.67 -21.27 -5.21
C TRP A 153 2.36 -19.94 -5.48
N ALA A 154 1.61 -18.85 -5.34
CA ALA A 154 2.19 -17.52 -5.51
C ALA A 154 3.31 -17.24 -4.49
N SER A 155 3.20 -17.78 -3.26
CA SER A 155 4.26 -17.75 -2.23
C SER A 155 4.91 -16.38 -2.08
N SER A 156 4.12 -15.30 -2.25
CA SER A 156 4.60 -13.94 -2.36
C SER A 156 3.97 -13.05 -1.30
N ILE A 157 4.69 -11.99 -0.94
CA ILE A 157 4.20 -10.91 -0.10
C ILE A 157 4.50 -9.60 -0.82
N PHE A 158 3.49 -8.79 -1.04
CA PHE A 158 3.63 -7.44 -1.57
C PHE A 158 3.72 -6.43 -0.43
N LEU A 159 4.56 -5.43 -0.59
CA LEU A 159 4.81 -4.39 0.40
C LEU A 159 4.84 -3.02 -0.28
N SER A 160 4.13 -2.03 0.29
CA SER A 160 4.19 -0.65 -0.18
C SER A 160 3.91 0.33 0.95
N GLN A 161 4.36 1.57 0.79
CA GLN A 161 3.91 2.72 1.60
C GLN A 161 2.80 3.51 0.89
N ASP A 162 2.49 3.15 -0.35
CA ASP A 162 1.42 3.72 -1.17
C ASP A 162 0.32 2.66 -1.28
N GLU A 163 -0.87 2.94 -0.68
CA GLU A 163 -2.00 2.02 -0.66
C GLU A 163 -2.55 1.81 -2.07
N VAL A 164 -2.67 2.88 -2.85
CA VAL A 164 -3.21 2.79 -4.21
C VAL A 164 -2.28 1.99 -5.11
N ALA A 165 -0.97 2.13 -4.95
CA ALA A 165 0.00 1.38 -5.74
C ALA A 165 -0.03 -0.13 -5.43
N ILE A 166 -0.11 -0.53 -4.15
CA ILE A 166 -0.18 -1.96 -3.80
C ILE A 166 -1.49 -2.59 -4.26
N GLU A 167 -2.59 -1.85 -4.18
CA GLU A 167 -3.89 -2.27 -4.69
C GLU A 167 -3.84 -2.46 -6.21
N SER A 168 -3.25 -1.50 -6.95
CA SER A 168 -3.09 -1.57 -8.42
C SER A 168 -2.29 -2.79 -8.84
N VAL A 169 -1.14 -3.02 -8.19
CA VAL A 169 -0.30 -4.20 -8.47
C VAL A 169 -1.05 -5.49 -8.15
N GLY A 170 -1.66 -5.58 -6.97
CA GLY A 170 -2.42 -6.77 -6.59
C GLY A 170 -3.58 -7.06 -7.54
N LEU A 171 -4.28 -6.02 -7.99
CA LEU A 171 -5.36 -6.12 -8.97
C LEU A 171 -4.85 -6.65 -10.31
N ASP A 172 -3.73 -6.15 -10.81
CA ASP A 172 -3.15 -6.59 -12.08
C ASP A 172 -2.77 -8.08 -12.03
N PHE A 173 -2.19 -8.55 -10.94
CA PHE A 173 -1.92 -9.97 -10.74
C PHE A 173 -3.21 -10.80 -10.74
N LEU A 174 -4.22 -10.41 -9.96
CA LEU A 174 -5.48 -11.14 -9.90
C LEU A 174 -6.24 -11.11 -11.23
N ARG A 175 -6.26 -9.96 -11.93
CA ARG A 175 -6.97 -9.80 -13.21
C ARG A 175 -6.33 -10.61 -14.34
N THR A 176 -5.02 -10.83 -14.28
CA THR A 176 -4.27 -11.57 -15.27
C THR A 176 -4.27 -13.08 -15.02
N GLU A 177 -4.51 -13.51 -13.79
CA GLU A 177 -4.52 -14.94 -13.45
C GLU A 177 -5.70 -15.67 -14.11
N PRO A 178 -5.46 -16.63 -15.02
CA PRO A 178 -6.54 -17.28 -15.78
C PRO A 178 -7.54 -18.03 -14.92
N THR A 179 -7.13 -18.49 -13.74
CA THR A 179 -7.99 -19.24 -12.81
C THR A 179 -8.82 -18.33 -11.92
N GLN A 180 -8.57 -17.03 -11.94
CA GLN A 180 -9.37 -16.01 -11.25
C GLN A 180 -10.50 -15.54 -12.17
N PHE A 181 -11.75 -15.56 -11.72
CA PHE A 181 -12.90 -15.31 -12.60
C PHE A 181 -13.78 -14.11 -12.20
N ASN A 182 -13.59 -13.52 -11.03
CA ASN A 182 -14.44 -12.44 -10.52
C ASN A 182 -13.71 -11.09 -10.39
N VAL A 183 -12.57 -10.92 -11.05
CA VAL A 183 -11.77 -9.69 -11.02
C VAL A 183 -11.80 -9.04 -12.41
N ASN A 184 -12.95 -8.48 -12.77
CA ASN A 184 -13.19 -7.85 -14.07
C ASN A 184 -14.14 -6.64 -13.91
N GLY A 185 -14.46 -5.97 -15.02
CA GLY A 185 -15.36 -4.81 -15.01
C GLY A 185 -14.79 -3.64 -14.21
N ASN A 186 -15.64 -3.02 -13.39
CA ASN A 186 -15.35 -1.77 -12.69
C ASN A 186 -14.55 -1.94 -11.39
N VAL A 187 -13.82 -3.03 -11.22
CA VAL A 187 -13.10 -3.36 -9.98
C VAL A 187 -12.09 -2.29 -9.58
N ASP A 188 -11.54 -1.57 -10.53
CA ASP A 188 -10.56 -0.49 -10.34
C ASP A 188 -11.21 0.89 -10.15
N ASN A 189 -12.53 1.00 -10.11
CA ASN A 189 -13.20 2.28 -9.88
C ASN A 189 -12.64 3.03 -8.66
N TYR A 190 -12.52 2.36 -7.51
CA TYR A 190 -12.02 3.01 -6.29
C TYR A 190 -10.55 3.47 -6.40
N LEU A 191 -9.74 2.84 -7.26
CA LEU A 191 -8.36 3.23 -7.49
C LEU A 191 -8.25 4.52 -8.30
N HIS A 192 -9.10 4.67 -9.31
CA HIS A 192 -9.23 5.94 -10.06
C HIS A 192 -9.71 7.07 -9.14
N GLU A 193 -10.75 6.81 -8.34
CA GLU A 193 -11.26 7.77 -7.36
C GLU A 193 -10.20 8.15 -6.33
N ALA A 194 -9.48 7.18 -5.75
CA ALA A 194 -8.46 7.40 -4.72
C ALA A 194 -7.22 8.12 -5.25
N SER A 195 -6.73 7.76 -6.43
CA SER A 195 -5.58 8.42 -7.04
C SER A 195 -5.85 9.88 -7.40
N MET A 196 -7.09 10.20 -7.70
CA MET A 196 -7.57 11.53 -8.08
C MET A 196 -8.50 12.14 -7.03
N ALA A 197 -8.40 11.79 -5.75
CA ALA A 197 -9.36 12.21 -4.73
C ALA A 197 -9.53 13.74 -4.57
N HIS A 198 -8.59 14.54 -5.09
CA HIS A 198 -8.68 16.00 -5.20
C HIS A 198 -9.56 16.49 -6.36
N ASP A 199 -9.74 15.65 -7.38
CA ASP A 199 -10.58 15.89 -8.57
C ASP A 199 -11.05 14.52 -9.12
N PRO A 200 -11.89 13.79 -8.36
CA PRO A 200 -12.21 12.40 -8.69
C PRO A 200 -13.18 12.32 -9.88
N PRO A 201 -13.12 11.24 -10.67
CA PRO A 201 -14.02 11.03 -11.81
C PRO A 201 -15.50 11.12 -11.48
N SER A 202 -15.88 10.77 -10.25
CA SER A 202 -17.28 10.89 -9.77
C SER A 202 -17.73 12.33 -9.53
N GLY A 203 -16.80 13.27 -9.39
CA GLY A 203 -17.09 14.63 -8.94
C GLY A 203 -17.47 14.75 -7.46
N HIS A 204 -17.33 13.68 -6.67
CA HIS A 204 -17.59 13.72 -5.24
C HIS A 204 -16.47 14.42 -4.47
N VAL A 205 -16.81 15.04 -3.36
CA VAL A 205 -15.83 15.63 -2.43
C VAL A 205 -15.57 14.63 -1.31
N TYR A 206 -14.47 13.90 -1.40
CA TYR A 206 -14.07 12.97 -0.34
C TYR A 206 -13.51 13.72 0.87
N ALA A 207 -14.22 13.70 2.01
CA ALA A 207 -13.86 14.39 3.26
C ALA A 207 -14.22 13.54 4.50
N PRO A 208 -13.61 12.35 4.68
CA PRO A 208 -14.04 11.35 5.66
C PRO A 208 -13.78 11.71 7.13
N ASN A 209 -13.02 12.78 7.39
CA ASN A 209 -12.63 13.16 8.75
C ASN A 209 -13.67 14.06 9.45
N GLY A 210 -14.72 14.49 8.74
CA GLY A 210 -15.76 15.36 9.27
C GLY A 210 -15.34 16.82 9.48
N ASP A 211 -14.17 17.19 9.03
CA ASP A 211 -13.62 18.55 9.08
C ASP A 211 -13.93 19.37 7.81
N GLY A 212 -14.55 18.75 6.81
CA GLY A 212 -14.86 19.35 5.51
C GLY A 212 -13.64 19.55 4.61
N VAL A 213 -12.49 19.00 5.00
CA VAL A 213 -11.25 19.07 4.19
C VAL A 213 -11.26 17.92 3.17
N GLN A 214 -11.23 18.31 1.89
CA GLN A 214 -11.17 17.35 0.80
C GLN A 214 -9.84 16.61 0.79
N LEU A 215 -9.88 15.31 0.52
CA LEU A 215 -8.70 14.49 0.34
C LEU A 215 -7.89 14.98 -0.88
N THR A 216 -6.58 14.83 -0.77
CA THR A 216 -5.66 14.90 -1.91
C THR A 216 -5.52 13.52 -2.55
N SER A 217 -4.68 13.37 -3.57
CA SER A 217 -4.34 12.05 -4.09
C SER A 217 -3.88 11.13 -2.95
N LEU A 218 -4.43 9.93 -2.88
CA LEU A 218 -4.07 8.91 -1.90
C LEU A 218 -2.93 7.99 -2.35
N GLY A 219 -2.49 8.14 -3.59
CA GLY A 219 -1.40 7.36 -4.13
C GLY A 219 -1.45 7.23 -5.65
N THR A 220 -0.64 6.34 -6.19
CA THR A 220 -0.43 6.18 -7.62
C THR A 220 -1.20 4.98 -8.17
N HIS A 221 -2.12 5.22 -9.09
CA HIS A 221 -2.80 4.19 -9.85
C HIS A 221 -2.27 4.12 -11.28
N GLU A 222 -1.86 2.95 -11.69
CA GLU A 222 -1.58 2.58 -13.07
C GLU A 222 -1.62 1.06 -13.25
N HIS A 223 -1.76 0.62 -14.48
CA HIS A 223 -1.63 -0.79 -14.86
C HIS A 223 -0.27 -1.06 -15.48
N TRP A 224 0.22 -2.29 -15.33
CA TRP A 224 1.46 -2.71 -15.98
C TRP A 224 1.38 -2.70 -17.51
N ASN A 225 2.54 -2.62 -18.17
CA ASN A 225 2.64 -2.56 -19.63
C ASN A 225 2.06 -3.78 -20.33
N ASN A 226 2.27 -4.96 -19.76
CA ASN A 226 1.72 -6.24 -20.24
C ASN A 226 1.90 -7.35 -19.20
N ALA A 227 1.18 -8.45 -19.38
CA ALA A 227 1.18 -9.60 -18.49
C ALA A 227 2.50 -10.39 -18.44
N ILE A 228 3.40 -10.20 -19.41
CA ILE A 228 4.67 -10.91 -19.49
C ILE A 228 5.72 -10.18 -18.67
N ASP A 229 5.98 -8.92 -19.00
CA ASP A 229 7.06 -8.13 -18.40
C ASP A 229 6.68 -7.57 -17.04
N LYS A 230 5.37 -7.33 -16.79
CA LYS A 230 4.81 -6.78 -15.53
C LYS A 230 5.52 -5.52 -15.05
N GLN A 231 5.83 -4.64 -16.00
CA GLN A 231 6.55 -3.40 -15.76
C GLN A 231 5.59 -2.22 -15.73
N TYR A 232 5.81 -1.34 -14.78
CA TYR A 232 5.14 -0.07 -14.62
C TYR A 232 6.00 1.07 -15.13
N SER A 233 5.47 2.29 -15.15
CA SER A 233 6.17 3.44 -15.74
C SER A 233 7.59 3.63 -15.20
N ARG A 234 7.81 3.49 -13.88
CA ARG A 234 9.16 3.60 -13.30
C ARG A 234 10.08 2.44 -13.69
N ASN A 235 9.55 1.24 -13.84
CA ASN A 235 10.34 0.11 -14.35
C ASN A 235 10.81 0.35 -15.79
N LEU A 236 10.07 1.15 -16.54
CA LEU A 236 10.37 1.54 -17.92
C LEU A 236 11.28 2.78 -18.02
N GLY A 237 11.69 3.35 -16.89
CA GLY A 237 12.63 4.47 -16.83
C GLY A 237 11.97 5.85 -16.68
N GLU A 238 10.66 5.92 -16.50
CA GLU A 238 9.96 7.17 -16.23
C GLU A 238 10.23 7.65 -14.79
N ASN A 239 10.04 8.94 -14.55
CA ASN A 239 10.21 9.53 -13.21
C ASN A 239 8.91 9.58 -12.39
N TYR A 240 7.84 8.99 -12.88
CA TYR A 240 6.51 8.91 -12.26
C TYR A 240 5.99 7.46 -12.31
N GLY A 241 4.86 7.24 -11.67
CA GLY A 241 4.18 5.94 -11.67
C GLY A 241 4.72 4.97 -10.62
N ILE A 242 4.36 3.71 -10.76
CA ILE A 242 4.74 2.60 -9.88
C ILE A 242 6.10 2.04 -10.30
N GLU A 243 6.84 1.50 -9.35
CA GLU A 243 8.00 0.64 -9.56
C GLU A 243 7.74 -0.70 -8.88
N LEU A 244 7.57 -1.76 -9.65
CA LEU A 244 7.50 -3.11 -9.10
C LEU A 244 8.93 -3.65 -8.95
N VAL A 245 9.37 -3.82 -7.73
CA VAL A 245 10.69 -4.36 -7.39
C VAL A 245 10.52 -5.76 -6.83
N THR A 246 11.07 -6.75 -7.53
CA THR A 246 11.25 -8.09 -6.99
C THR A 246 12.66 -8.19 -6.43
N PRO A 247 12.84 -8.53 -5.13
CA PRO A 247 14.17 -8.82 -4.66
C PRO A 247 14.68 -10.05 -5.43
N ASP A 248 15.86 -9.92 -6.02
CA ASP A 248 16.55 -11.08 -6.58
C ASP A 248 16.67 -12.12 -5.46
N MET A 249 16.12 -13.30 -5.69
CA MET A 249 16.38 -14.42 -4.79
C MET A 249 17.87 -14.67 -4.84
N VAL A 250 18.58 -14.20 -3.84
CA VAL A 250 19.95 -14.65 -3.59
C VAL A 250 19.84 -16.11 -3.19
N THR A 251 19.81 -16.99 -4.18
CA THR A 251 20.04 -18.42 -3.95
C THR A 251 21.41 -18.52 -3.29
N ALA A 252 21.42 -19.14 -2.13
CA ALA A 252 22.57 -19.27 -1.27
C ALA A 252 23.84 -19.60 -2.07
N VAL A 253 24.87 -18.77 -1.84
CA VAL A 253 26.27 -19.07 -2.14
C VAL A 253 26.57 -19.34 -3.63
N GLU A 254 26.66 -18.31 -4.43
CA GLU A 254 27.60 -18.30 -5.55
C GLU A 254 28.84 -17.52 -5.15
N GLU A 255 29.98 -18.19 -5.28
CA GLU A 255 31.30 -17.64 -5.13
C GLU A 255 31.46 -16.38 -5.99
N GLU A 256 32.14 -15.39 -5.43
CA GLU A 256 32.52 -14.15 -6.09
C GLU A 256 33.03 -14.38 -7.52
N SER A 257 32.21 -14.08 -8.51
CA SER A 257 32.68 -13.85 -9.86
C SER A 257 32.29 -12.45 -10.31
N ALA A 258 33.32 -11.68 -10.54
CA ALA A 258 33.47 -10.37 -11.15
C ALA A 258 32.18 -9.60 -11.52
N GLN A 259 31.89 -8.64 -10.69
CA GLN A 259 30.88 -7.59 -10.66
C GLN A 259 30.64 -6.88 -12.00
N ALA A 260 29.39 -6.90 -12.46
CA ALA A 260 28.85 -5.76 -13.17
C ALA A 260 28.49 -4.66 -12.16
N LEU A 261 29.16 -3.54 -12.22
CA LEU A 261 28.91 -2.38 -11.35
C LEU A 261 27.49 -1.86 -11.54
N PRO A 262 26.71 -1.61 -10.45
CA PRO A 262 25.37 -1.01 -10.56
C PRO A 262 25.45 0.37 -11.23
N ARG A 263 24.55 0.62 -12.16
CA ARG A 263 24.51 1.89 -12.92
C ARG A 263 23.87 3.06 -12.16
N SER A 264 23.39 2.85 -10.93
CA SER A 264 22.77 3.89 -10.11
C SER A 264 23.32 3.95 -8.68
N LEU A 265 23.40 5.15 -8.14
CA LEU A 265 23.82 5.40 -6.76
C LEU A 265 22.66 5.02 -5.82
N ALA A 266 22.74 3.89 -5.13
CA ALA A 266 21.76 3.44 -4.16
C ALA A 266 22.32 3.50 -2.73
N LEU A 267 21.58 4.16 -1.81
CA LEU A 267 21.88 4.20 -0.39
C LEU A 267 20.88 3.33 0.37
N ARG A 268 21.36 2.36 1.12
CA ARG A 268 20.54 1.46 1.94
C ARG A 268 20.88 1.62 3.40
N ASN A 269 19.98 1.22 4.29
CA ASN A 269 20.27 1.12 5.73
C ASN A 269 19.55 -0.07 6.35
N TYR A 270 20.22 -0.72 7.30
CA TYR A 270 19.68 -1.84 8.07
C TYR A 270 20.32 -1.90 9.48
N PRO A 271 19.50 -2.13 10.51
CA PRO A 271 18.03 -2.17 10.52
C PRO A 271 17.38 -0.78 10.31
N ASN A 272 16.11 -0.77 9.88
CA ASN A 272 15.28 0.43 9.82
C ASN A 272 13.79 0.03 10.01
N PRO A 273 13.09 0.38 11.10
CA PRO A 273 13.58 1.19 12.23
C PRO A 273 14.75 0.56 12.97
N PHE A 274 15.54 1.41 13.66
CA PHE A 274 16.70 0.92 14.44
C PHE A 274 16.69 1.46 15.87
N ASN A 275 17.21 0.63 16.78
CA ASN A 275 17.47 1.02 18.17
C ASN A 275 19.00 1.06 18.37
N ALA A 276 19.44 2.23 18.79
CA ALA A 276 20.82 2.61 19.04
C ALA A 276 21.71 2.72 17.78
N SER A 277 21.64 1.83 16.78
CA SER A 277 22.51 1.96 15.61
C SER A 277 21.94 1.30 14.34
N THR A 278 22.31 1.86 13.19
CA THR A 278 22.02 1.31 11.85
C THR A 278 23.29 1.34 11.00
N VAL A 279 23.40 0.43 10.04
CA VAL A 279 24.45 0.43 9.03
C VAL A 279 23.90 1.02 7.75
N LEU A 280 24.60 2.00 7.20
CA LEU A 280 24.34 2.63 5.91
C LEU A 280 25.31 2.02 4.88
N SER A 281 24.77 1.42 3.83
CA SER A 281 25.55 0.79 2.78
C SER A 281 25.27 1.41 1.42
N PHE A 282 26.29 1.55 0.59
CA PHE A 282 26.20 2.02 -0.79
C PHE A 282 27.29 1.43 -1.66
N GLN A 283 27.07 1.46 -2.97
CA GLN A 283 28.08 1.13 -3.96
C GLN A 283 28.50 2.38 -4.72
N LEU A 284 29.79 2.57 -4.89
CA LEU A 284 30.38 3.67 -5.64
C LEU A 284 30.85 3.14 -7.00
N PRO A 285 30.23 3.59 -8.11
CA PRO A 285 30.54 3.05 -9.43
C PRO A 285 31.92 3.47 -9.95
N THR A 286 32.39 4.65 -9.56
CA THR A 286 33.66 5.26 -9.98
C THR A 286 34.31 5.94 -8.81
N ASP A 287 35.64 6.02 -8.81
CA ASP A 287 36.40 6.75 -7.81
C ASP A 287 35.94 8.21 -7.73
N GLY A 288 35.88 8.76 -6.54
CA GLY A 288 35.48 10.15 -6.38
C GLY A 288 35.26 10.62 -4.95
N GLN A 289 34.98 11.90 -4.81
CA GLN A 289 34.62 12.51 -3.54
C GLN A 289 33.24 12.02 -3.11
N VAL A 290 33.15 11.54 -1.88
CA VAL A 290 31.90 11.02 -1.29
C VAL A 290 31.64 11.70 0.04
N ARG A 291 30.41 12.15 0.24
CA ARG A 291 29.95 12.72 1.50
C ARG A 291 28.67 12.01 1.95
N LEU A 292 28.68 11.48 3.19
CA LEU A 292 27.53 10.85 3.82
C LEU A 292 27.16 11.59 5.09
N GLU A 293 25.97 12.17 5.12
CA GLU A 293 25.48 13.03 6.18
C GLU A 293 24.11 12.59 6.68
N ILE A 294 23.81 12.87 7.95
CA ILE A 294 22.49 12.65 8.56
C ILE A 294 21.84 13.99 8.87
N TYR A 295 20.57 14.13 8.51
CA TYR A 295 19.76 15.30 8.75
C TYR A 295 18.50 14.93 9.56
N ASN A 296 17.99 15.86 10.36
CA ASN A 296 16.65 15.73 10.96
C ASN A 296 15.55 16.22 9.98
N SER A 297 14.29 16.12 10.41
CA SER A 297 13.12 16.57 9.64
C SER A 297 13.08 18.07 9.36
N LEU A 298 13.84 18.89 10.09
CA LEU A 298 13.98 20.32 9.88
C LEU A 298 15.12 20.67 8.91
N GLY A 299 15.80 19.67 8.34
CA GLY A 299 16.93 19.88 7.44
C GLY A 299 18.24 20.28 8.15
N GLN A 300 18.30 20.18 9.46
CA GLN A 300 19.53 20.44 10.22
C GLN A 300 20.44 19.21 10.18
N ARG A 301 21.73 19.43 9.88
CA ARG A 301 22.72 18.35 9.87
C ARG A 301 23.00 17.86 11.29
N ILE A 302 22.73 16.58 11.52
CA ILE A 302 22.88 15.89 12.80
C ILE A 302 24.22 15.19 12.91
N ALA A 303 24.69 14.54 11.83
CA ALA A 303 25.98 13.87 11.81
C ALA A 303 26.63 13.96 10.43
N LEU A 304 27.97 13.88 10.43
CA LEU A 304 28.80 13.66 9.24
C LEU A 304 29.48 12.32 9.44
N LEU A 305 29.14 11.34 8.61
CA LEU A 305 29.69 9.98 8.71
C LEU A 305 30.88 9.75 7.79
N LEU A 306 30.92 10.46 6.66
CA LEU A 306 31.99 10.39 5.69
C LEU A 306 32.09 11.72 4.93
N ASP A 307 33.33 12.15 4.68
CA ASP A 307 33.68 13.22 3.74
C ASP A 307 35.10 12.94 3.24
N ASP A 308 35.24 12.08 2.22
CA ASP A 308 36.54 11.61 1.76
C ASP A 308 36.48 11.21 0.27
N HIS A 309 37.64 11.01 -0.33
CA HIS A 309 37.77 10.45 -1.66
C HIS A 309 37.89 8.94 -1.58
N LEU A 310 36.92 8.21 -2.16
CA LEU A 310 36.87 6.76 -2.16
C LEU A 310 37.13 6.19 -3.56
N ALA A 311 37.72 5.01 -3.62
CA ALA A 311 37.78 4.19 -4.83
C ALA A 311 36.40 3.63 -5.17
N SER A 312 36.20 3.17 -6.41
CA SER A 312 35.00 2.38 -6.76
C SER A 312 34.92 1.14 -5.90
N GLY A 313 33.70 0.82 -5.41
CA GLY A 313 33.51 -0.32 -4.49
C GLY A 313 32.27 -0.22 -3.64
N SER A 314 32.11 -1.20 -2.75
CA SER A 314 31.03 -1.27 -1.76
C SER A 314 31.50 -0.76 -0.41
N TYR A 315 30.68 0.05 0.24
CA TYR A 315 31.01 0.72 1.50
C TYR A 315 29.89 0.59 2.51
N GLU A 316 30.29 0.50 3.79
CA GLU A 316 29.37 0.45 4.92
C GLU A 316 29.83 1.42 6.01
N PHE A 317 28.89 2.21 6.53
CA PHE A 317 29.11 3.16 7.61
C PHE A 317 28.05 3.01 8.68
N LYS A 318 28.49 2.89 9.92
CA LYS A 318 27.60 2.75 11.07
C LYS A 318 27.24 4.12 11.64
N TRP A 319 25.94 4.41 11.75
CA TRP A 319 25.46 5.52 12.57
C TRP A 319 24.88 4.99 13.89
N ASN A 320 25.40 5.50 15.00
CA ASN A 320 25.01 5.10 16.35
C ASN A 320 23.91 5.99 16.96
N GLY A 321 23.17 6.74 16.14
CA GLY A 321 22.11 7.63 16.59
C GLY A 321 22.60 8.83 17.42
N ARG A 322 23.87 9.27 17.24
CA ARG A 322 24.43 10.44 17.93
C ARG A 322 24.60 11.63 17.01
N ASN A 323 24.47 12.82 17.60
CA ASN A 323 24.69 14.07 16.90
C ASN A 323 26.17 14.46 16.84
N LEU A 324 26.48 15.61 16.17
CA LEU A 324 27.84 16.15 16.02
C LEU A 324 28.56 16.42 17.35
N GLN A 325 27.84 16.59 18.45
CA GLN A 325 28.39 16.78 19.80
C GLN A 325 28.53 15.46 20.58
N GLY A 326 28.30 14.31 19.92
CA GLY A 326 28.37 12.98 20.53
C GLY A 326 27.20 12.66 21.46
N ARG A 327 26.17 13.50 21.54
CA ARG A 327 24.96 13.29 22.35
C ARG A 327 23.97 12.44 21.59
N ASP A 328 23.20 11.66 22.33
CA ASP A 328 22.13 10.85 21.76
C ASP A 328 21.08 11.72 21.09
N SER A 329 20.70 11.35 19.87
CA SER A 329 19.58 11.97 19.14
C SER A 329 18.26 11.35 19.62
N SER A 330 17.17 12.14 19.62
CA SER A 330 15.84 11.69 20.01
C SER A 330 15.27 10.69 19.01
N SER A 331 14.34 9.86 19.46
CA SER A 331 13.51 9.05 18.55
C SER A 331 12.86 9.94 17.51
N GLY A 332 12.79 9.49 16.26
CA GLY A 332 12.22 10.26 15.18
C GLY A 332 12.76 9.90 13.80
N VAL A 333 12.27 10.66 12.83
CA VAL A 333 12.66 10.53 11.42
C VAL A 333 13.92 11.33 11.15
N TYR A 334 14.86 10.69 10.48
CA TYR A 334 16.09 11.27 9.97
C TYR A 334 16.26 10.96 8.48
N PHE A 335 17.15 11.68 7.84
CA PHE A 335 17.48 11.49 6.42
C PHE A 335 18.98 11.32 6.28
N ALA A 336 19.39 10.14 5.80
CA ALA A 336 20.77 9.92 5.37
C ALA A 336 20.92 10.42 3.92
N ARG A 337 21.89 11.30 3.67
CA ARG A 337 22.16 11.87 2.37
C ARG A 337 23.55 11.50 1.92
N LEU A 338 23.64 10.84 0.79
CA LEU A 338 24.87 10.49 0.10
C LEU A 338 25.05 11.38 -1.11
N THR A 339 26.16 12.09 -1.16
CA THR A 339 26.54 12.96 -2.28
C THR A 339 27.83 12.44 -2.89
N THR A 340 27.85 12.30 -4.21
CA THR A 340 29.02 11.89 -5.00
C THR A 340 29.13 12.74 -6.26
N ALA A 341 30.19 12.58 -7.02
CA ALA A 341 30.33 13.23 -8.34
C ALA A 341 29.22 12.77 -9.32
N GLY A 342 28.69 11.54 -9.15
CA GLY A 342 27.64 10.96 -9.99
C GLY A 342 26.22 11.36 -9.60
N GLY A 343 26.02 12.11 -8.51
CA GLY A 343 24.71 12.55 -8.06
C GLY A 343 24.50 12.52 -6.56
N LEU A 344 23.24 12.74 -6.18
CA LEU A 344 22.79 12.79 -4.79
C LEU A 344 21.65 11.77 -4.60
N THR A 345 21.72 11.00 -3.52
CA THR A 345 20.60 10.15 -3.07
C THR A 345 20.33 10.36 -1.59
N THR A 346 19.05 10.21 -1.21
CA THR A 346 18.60 10.38 0.19
C THR A 346 17.80 9.17 0.63
N ARG A 347 18.05 8.71 1.86
CA ARG A 347 17.34 7.60 2.50
C ARG A 347 16.70 8.06 3.79
N LYS A 348 15.40 7.85 3.94
CA LYS A 348 14.67 8.03 5.19
C LYS A 348 15.03 6.90 6.16
N ILE A 349 15.38 7.25 7.39
CA ILE A 349 15.75 6.33 8.47
C ILE A 349 14.97 6.68 9.75
N LEU A 350 14.56 5.68 10.51
CA LEU A 350 13.74 5.84 11.71
C LEU A 350 14.52 5.34 12.93
N LEU A 351 14.86 6.27 13.83
CA LEU A 351 15.43 5.96 15.13
C LEU A 351 14.31 5.75 16.14
N ALA A 352 14.26 4.56 16.76
CA ALA A 352 13.32 4.20 17.82
C ALA A 352 14.13 3.84 19.08
N ARG A 353 14.08 4.67 20.10
CA ARG A 353 14.71 4.42 21.40
C ARG A 353 13.67 4.26 22.49
#